data_21bca9a13f7727f2b5e54ab5e6410aff
#
_entry.id   21bca9a13f7727f2b5e54ab5e6410aff
#
_cell.length_a   1.000
_cell.length_b   1.000
_cell.length_c   1.000
_cell.angle_alpha   90.00
_cell.angle_beta   90.00
_cell.angle_gamma   90.00
#
_symmetry.space_group_name_H-M   'P 1'
#
loop_
_entity.id
_entity.type
_entity.pdbx_description
1 polymer ?
#
loop_
_entity_poly.entity_id
_entity_poly.type
_entity_poly.pdbx_seq_one_letter_code
_entity_poly.pdbx_strand_id
1 'polypeptide(L)'
;MASSLPTEKLDRSNYASWSYKMHQYLLGHGYWSYVAGANDTAPESTHRDFPAWEQEASRVLYCFVSCENDQLLSYIRDARMPKDAWGNLKKIFAASTTTRKFQLRQELSNVR
;
A
#
# COMPACT_ATOMS: atom_id res chain seq x y z
N MET A 1 -11.31 -9.04 19.21
CA MET A 1 -11.05 -8.13 19.07
C MET A 1 -10.86 -7.78 17.79
N ALA A 2 -11.18 -7.01 17.47
CA ALA A 2 -11.18 -6.65 16.17
C ALA A 2 -9.86 -6.20 15.71
N SER A 3 -9.50 -6.55 14.55
CA SER A 3 -8.32 -5.97 14.00
C SER A 3 -8.64 -4.55 13.62
N SER A 4 -7.80 -3.65 14.02
CA SER A 4 -7.94 -2.25 13.73
C SER A 4 -7.08 -1.89 12.54
N LEU A 5 -7.58 -0.97 11.74
CA LEU A 5 -6.77 -0.38 10.69
C LEU A 5 -5.55 0.28 11.33
N PRO A 6 -4.36 0.12 10.77
CA PRO A 6 -3.19 0.85 11.28
C PRO A 6 -3.47 2.34 11.31
N THR A 7 -3.20 2.95 12.46
CA THR A 7 -3.53 4.36 12.66
C THR A 7 -2.35 5.30 12.44
N GLU A 8 -1.14 4.77 12.40
CA GLU A 8 0.00 5.66 12.17
C GLU A 8 0.02 6.09 10.72
N LYS A 9 0.38 7.33 10.50
CA LYS A 9 0.47 7.87 9.15
C LYS A 9 1.72 7.34 8.48
N LEU A 10 1.59 7.01 7.21
CA LEU A 10 2.72 6.53 6.43
C LEU A 10 3.65 7.69 6.12
N ASP A 11 4.93 7.49 6.37
CA ASP A 11 5.95 8.44 5.97
C ASP A 11 7.23 7.69 5.59
N ARG A 12 8.28 8.43 5.30
CA ARG A 12 9.50 7.81 4.81
C ARG A 12 10.22 6.97 5.85
N SER A 13 9.95 7.21 7.12
CA SER A 13 10.67 6.51 8.17
C SER A 13 9.97 5.22 8.61
N ASN A 14 8.69 5.05 8.28
CA ASN A 14 7.94 3.90 8.79
C ASN A 14 7.34 3.01 7.73
N TYR A 15 7.79 3.13 6.47
CA TYR A 15 7.17 2.34 5.42
C TYR A 15 7.24 0.82 5.67
N ALA A 16 8.38 0.33 6.13
CA ALA A 16 8.53 -1.10 6.37
C ALA A 16 7.54 -1.60 7.41
N SER A 17 7.43 -0.87 8.51
CA SER A 17 6.49 -1.20 9.56
C SER A 17 5.05 -1.05 9.10
N TRP A 18 4.76 0.07 8.43
CA TRP A 18 3.41 0.35 7.94
C TRP A 18 2.96 -0.70 6.93
N SER A 19 3.83 -1.04 5.98
CA SER A 19 3.46 -2.00 4.94
C SER A 19 3.22 -3.39 5.52
N TYR A 20 4.01 -3.78 6.52
CA TYR A 20 3.78 -5.06 7.17
C TYR A 20 2.42 -5.07 7.89
N LYS A 21 2.13 -4.02 8.64
CA LYS A 21 0.86 -3.94 9.37
C LYS A 21 -0.32 -3.92 8.43
N MET A 22 -0.23 -3.14 7.36
CA MET A 22 -1.31 -3.07 6.38
C MET A 22 -1.52 -4.40 5.69
N HIS A 23 -0.43 -5.09 5.34
CA HIS A 23 -0.52 -6.41 4.73
C HIS A 23 -1.26 -7.39 5.63
N GLN A 24 -0.90 -7.42 6.91
CA GLN A 24 -1.56 -8.31 7.86
C GLN A 24 -3.04 -7.94 8.05
N TYR A 25 -3.32 -6.65 8.09
CA TYR A 25 -4.69 -6.21 8.21
C TYR A 25 -5.52 -6.69 7.01
N LEU A 26 -5.00 -6.51 5.81
CA LEU A 26 -5.71 -6.91 4.60
C LEU A 26 -5.86 -8.43 4.51
N LEU A 27 -4.83 -9.17 4.90
CA LEU A 27 -4.92 -10.62 4.95
C LEU A 27 -6.02 -11.07 5.89
N GLY A 28 -6.06 -10.46 7.07
CA GLY A 28 -7.04 -10.84 8.08
C GLY A 28 -8.48 -10.56 7.69
N HIS A 29 -8.69 -9.59 6.82
CA HIS A 29 -10.03 -9.25 6.34
C HIS A 29 -10.37 -9.87 5.00
N GLY A 30 -9.47 -10.67 4.44
CA GLY A 30 -9.71 -11.27 3.14
C GLY A 30 -9.58 -10.30 1.98
N TYR A 31 -8.92 -9.17 2.20
CA TYR A 31 -8.78 -8.14 1.18
C TYR A 31 -7.48 -8.21 0.40
N TRP A 32 -6.52 -9.00 0.87
CA TRP A 32 -5.23 -9.03 0.20
C TRP A 32 -5.32 -9.50 -1.24
N SER A 33 -6.29 -10.36 -1.55
CA SER A 33 -6.47 -10.84 -2.92
C SER A 33 -6.73 -9.72 -3.92
N TYR A 34 -7.16 -8.55 -3.45
CA TYR A 34 -7.39 -7.40 -4.32
C TYR A 34 -6.09 -6.66 -4.63
N VAL A 35 -5.04 -6.96 -3.88
CA VAL A 35 -3.72 -6.37 -4.11
C VAL A 35 -2.84 -7.35 -4.89
N ALA A 36 -2.85 -8.62 -4.49
CA ALA A 36 -2.01 -9.62 -5.13
C ALA A 36 -2.69 -10.97 -5.01
N GLY A 37 -3.57 -11.28 -5.95
CA GLY A 37 -4.29 -12.55 -5.91
C GLY A 37 -5.40 -12.60 -6.92
N ALA A 38 -6.42 -13.40 -6.62
CA ALA A 38 -7.49 -13.70 -7.57
C ALA A 38 -8.28 -12.46 -8.00
N ASN A 39 -8.35 -11.45 -7.14
CA ASN A 39 -9.17 -10.27 -7.39
C ASN A 39 -8.37 -9.03 -7.68
N ASP A 40 -7.11 -9.17 -8.04
CA ASP A 40 -6.24 -8.00 -8.24
C ASP A 40 -6.46 -7.31 -9.59
N THR A 41 -7.25 -7.90 -10.46
CA THR A 41 -7.60 -7.31 -11.74
C THR A 41 -9.11 -7.11 -11.79
N ALA A 42 -9.53 -5.92 -12.19
CA ALA A 42 -10.95 -5.60 -12.26
C ALA A 42 -11.63 -6.41 -13.36
N PRO A 43 -12.88 -6.89 -13.11
CA PRO A 43 -13.70 -7.40 -14.20
C PRO A 43 -14.04 -6.27 -15.16
N GLU A 44 -14.55 -6.62 -16.33
CA GLU A 44 -15.02 -5.59 -17.25
C GLU A 44 -16.17 -4.82 -16.59
N SER A 45 -16.26 -3.52 -16.88
CA SER A 45 -17.26 -2.67 -16.24
C SER A 45 -18.69 -3.11 -16.54
N THR A 46 -18.88 -3.88 -17.60
CA THR A 46 -20.20 -4.40 -17.94
C THR A 46 -20.49 -5.76 -17.32
N HIS A 47 -19.48 -6.37 -16.68
CA HIS A 47 -19.66 -7.67 -16.06
C HIS A 47 -20.52 -7.54 -14.81
N ARG A 48 -21.37 -8.56 -14.58
CA ARG A 48 -22.29 -8.51 -13.43
C ARG A 48 -21.58 -8.46 -12.08
N ASP A 49 -20.34 -8.93 -12.00
CA ASP A 49 -19.59 -8.94 -10.75
C ASP A 49 -18.84 -7.63 -10.51
N PHE A 50 -18.84 -6.74 -11.50
CA PHE A 50 -18.06 -5.50 -11.37
C PHE A 50 -18.49 -4.64 -10.18
N PRO A 51 -19.79 -4.42 -9.94
CA PRO A 51 -20.17 -3.55 -8.82
C PRO A 51 -19.70 -4.09 -7.47
N ALA A 52 -19.78 -5.39 -7.27
CA ALA A 52 -19.34 -5.99 -6.02
C ALA A 52 -17.83 -5.89 -5.90
N TRP A 53 -17.12 -6.15 -6.99
CA TRP A 53 -15.66 -6.02 -6.99
C TRP A 53 -15.25 -4.58 -6.70
N GLU A 54 -15.91 -3.63 -7.35
CA GLU A 54 -15.59 -2.20 -7.17
C GLU A 54 -15.79 -1.78 -5.73
N GLN A 55 -16.86 -2.25 -5.11
CA GLN A 55 -17.16 -1.90 -3.73
C GLN A 55 -16.04 -2.38 -2.79
N GLU A 56 -15.62 -3.62 -2.95
CA GLU A 56 -14.57 -4.16 -2.10
C GLU A 56 -13.21 -3.53 -2.40
N ALA A 57 -12.92 -3.30 -3.67
CA ALA A 57 -11.67 -2.63 -4.05
C ALA A 57 -11.61 -1.24 -3.46
N SER A 58 -12.75 -0.53 -3.44
CA SER A 58 -12.80 0.80 -2.87
C SER A 58 -12.56 0.79 -1.37
N ARG A 59 -13.00 -0.24 -0.67
CA ARG A 59 -12.70 -0.39 0.75
C ARG A 59 -11.20 -0.52 0.99
N VAL A 60 -10.54 -1.30 0.14
CA VAL A 60 -9.08 -1.46 0.26
C VAL A 60 -8.38 -0.14 -0.01
N LEU A 61 -8.80 0.57 -1.07
CA LEU A 61 -8.23 1.88 -1.38
C LEU A 61 -8.45 2.86 -0.24
N TYR A 62 -9.60 2.82 0.39
CA TYR A 62 -9.87 3.68 1.54
C TYR A 62 -8.93 3.38 2.69
N CYS A 63 -8.59 2.10 2.90
CA CYS A 63 -7.62 1.75 3.93
C CYS A 63 -6.29 2.46 3.69
N PHE A 64 -5.85 2.50 2.44
CA PHE A 64 -4.60 3.19 2.11
C PHE A 64 -4.74 4.69 2.33
N VAL A 65 -5.82 5.27 1.81
CA VAL A 65 -6.05 6.70 1.90
C VAL A 65 -6.10 7.17 3.35
N SER A 66 -6.75 6.41 4.22
CA SER A 66 -6.93 6.84 5.60
C SER A 66 -5.64 6.82 6.40
N CYS A 67 -4.61 6.13 5.90
CA CYS A 67 -3.33 6.06 6.58
C CYS A 67 -2.27 6.95 5.93
N GLU A 68 -2.65 7.72 4.90
CA GLU A 68 -1.70 8.55 4.16
C GLU A 68 -1.74 9.99 4.63
N ASN A 69 -0.64 10.71 4.43
CA ASN A 69 -0.71 12.17 4.51
C ASN A 69 -1.05 12.71 3.13
N ASP A 70 -1.36 14.01 3.07
CA ASP A 70 -1.85 14.60 1.83
C ASP A 70 -0.83 14.56 0.70
N GLN A 71 0.45 14.58 1.04
CA GLN A 71 1.49 14.53 0.02
C GLN A 71 1.51 13.20 -0.71
N LEU A 72 1.27 12.13 0.01
CA LEU A 72 1.30 10.80 -0.57
C LEU A 72 0.00 10.45 -1.28
N LEU A 73 -1.08 11.13 -0.92
CA LEU A 73 -2.37 10.88 -1.51
C LEU A 73 -2.34 11.01 -3.03
N SER A 74 -1.56 11.95 -3.54
CA SER A 74 -1.49 12.16 -4.98
C SER A 74 -0.96 10.95 -5.74
N TYR A 75 -0.17 10.11 -5.09
CA TYR A 75 0.39 8.92 -5.73
C TYR A 75 -0.59 7.78 -5.85
N ILE A 76 -1.62 7.76 -5.00
CA ILE A 76 -2.59 6.68 -5.02
C ILE A 76 -3.97 7.15 -5.49
N ARG A 77 -4.21 8.45 -5.51
CA ARG A 77 -5.51 8.98 -5.88
C ARG A 77 -5.95 8.58 -7.27
N ASP A 78 -5.02 8.52 -8.19
CA ASP A 78 -5.32 8.20 -9.58
C ASP A 78 -5.33 6.69 -9.86
N ALA A 79 -4.92 5.90 -8.89
CA ALA A 79 -4.94 4.46 -9.06
C ALA A 79 -6.37 3.95 -8.89
N ARG A 80 -6.84 3.18 -9.85
CA ARG A 80 -8.20 2.66 -9.80
C ARG A 80 -8.29 1.32 -9.07
N MET A 81 -7.17 0.62 -8.99
CA MET A 81 -7.14 -0.69 -8.37
C MET A 81 -6.18 -0.68 -7.18
N PRO A 82 -6.53 -1.41 -6.13
CA PRO A 82 -5.63 -1.51 -4.97
C PRO A 82 -4.23 -1.99 -5.33
N LYS A 83 -4.14 -2.89 -6.31
CA LYS A 83 -2.85 -3.38 -6.78
C LYS A 83 -1.96 -2.24 -7.26
N ASP A 84 -2.54 -1.33 -8.05
CA ASP A 84 -1.78 -0.21 -8.59
C ASP A 84 -1.37 0.77 -7.49
N ALA A 85 -2.28 1.05 -6.57
CA ALA A 85 -1.97 1.95 -5.45
C ALA A 85 -0.85 1.38 -4.59
N TRP A 86 -0.93 0.10 -4.26
CA TRP A 86 0.09 -0.57 -3.47
C TRP A 86 1.44 -0.53 -4.18
N GLY A 87 1.42 -0.83 -5.48
CA GLY A 87 2.63 -0.81 -6.30
C GLY A 87 3.27 0.56 -6.39
N ASN A 88 2.45 1.61 -6.50
CA ASN A 88 2.96 2.97 -6.55
C ASN A 88 3.67 3.34 -5.25
N LEU A 89 3.08 3.00 -4.11
CA LEU A 89 3.71 3.25 -2.82
C LEU A 89 5.00 2.46 -2.68
N LYS A 90 4.98 1.22 -3.10
CA LYS A 90 6.17 0.37 -3.02
C LYS A 90 7.32 0.95 -3.84
N LYS A 91 7.04 1.43 -5.04
CA LYS A 91 8.07 2.01 -5.89
C LYS A 91 8.68 3.25 -5.26
N ILE A 92 7.85 4.12 -4.71
CA ILE A 92 8.31 5.36 -4.11
C ILE A 92 9.23 5.08 -2.92
N PHE A 93 8.80 4.20 -2.03
CA PHE A 93 9.54 3.94 -0.82
C PHE A 93 10.70 2.97 -1.03
N ALA A 94 10.64 2.12 -2.05
CA ALA A 94 11.77 1.27 -2.40
C ALA A 94 12.96 2.12 -2.85
N ALA A 95 12.70 3.12 -3.67
CA ALA A 95 13.76 4.01 -4.12
C ALA A 95 14.37 4.75 -2.94
N SER A 96 13.54 5.29 -2.05
CA SER A 96 14.02 5.96 -0.85
C SER A 96 14.85 5.04 0.04
N THR A 97 14.36 3.83 0.22
CA THR A 97 15.04 2.85 1.07
C THR A 97 16.39 2.47 0.47
N THR A 98 16.44 2.28 -0.84
CA THR A 98 17.70 1.95 -1.50
C THR A 98 18.71 3.05 -1.32
N THR A 99 18.30 4.29 -1.52
CA THR A 99 19.17 5.44 -1.34
C THR A 99 19.69 5.51 0.10
N ARG A 100 18.79 5.30 1.05
CA ARG A 100 19.15 5.35 2.46
C ARG A 100 20.14 4.26 2.82
N LYS A 101 19.93 3.04 2.33
CA LYS A 101 20.86 1.95 2.59
C LYS A 101 22.23 2.24 2.03
N PHE A 102 22.26 2.81 0.84
CA PHE A 102 23.51 3.16 0.21
C PHE A 102 24.27 4.20 1.04
N GLN A 103 23.57 5.20 1.52
CA GLN A 103 24.18 6.24 2.34
C GLN A 103 24.74 5.67 3.64
N LEU A 104 23.98 4.81 4.29
CA LEU A 104 24.45 4.18 5.53
C LEU A 104 25.70 3.37 5.29
N ARG A 105 25.76 2.67 4.18
CA ARG A 105 26.91 1.87 3.85
C ARG A 105 28.16 2.73 3.67
N GLN A 106 27.99 3.87 3.03
CA GLN A 106 29.12 4.79 2.85
C GLN A 106 29.59 5.35 4.18
N GLU A 107 28.65 5.69 5.04
CA GLU A 107 29.01 6.19 6.35
C GLU A 107 29.78 5.19 7.17
N LEU A 108 29.35 3.94 7.12
CA LEU A 108 30.04 2.88 7.83
C LEU A 108 31.45 2.69 7.30
N SER A 109 31.63 2.80 5.99
CA SER A 109 32.93 2.69 5.38
C SER A 109 33.84 3.82 5.81
N ASN A 110 33.29 5.02 5.93
CA ASN A 110 34.08 6.18 6.28
C ASN A 110 34.47 6.24 7.75
N VAL A 111 33.69 5.58 8.59
CA VAL A 111 33.95 5.62 10.03
C VAL A 111 35.19 4.80 10.42
N ARG A 112 35.56 3.84 9.59
CA ARG A 112 36.74 3.05 9.92
C ARG A 112 38.02 3.77 9.78
#